data_366608df71c1e01ac7c3671f83fc88e3
#
_entry.id   366608df71c1e01ac7c3671f83fc88e3
#
_cell.length_a   1.000
_cell.length_b   1.000
_cell.length_c   1.000
_cell.angle_alpha   90.00
_cell.angle_beta   90.00
_cell.angle_gamma   90.00
#
_symmetry.space_group_name_H-M   'P 1'
#
loop_
_entity.id
_entity.type
_entity.pdbx_description
1 polymer ?
#
loop_
_entity_poly.entity_id
_entity_poly.type
_entity_poly.pdbx_seq_one_letter_code
_entity_poly.pdbx_strand_id
1 'polypeptide(L)'
;AGERTALNFLQRMSGIATAARAAVDEVAGTGVRVLDTRKTAPGLRALDKYAVAAGGASNHRIGLYDAAMVKDTHVGAAGSLGQAIRRCLAAGIQKDTLTAEVRSPAELDEAIAAGAGRALLDNMDLPMLSECVRRGKGKIVLEASGRLASGKLRAVAATGVDAISLGYLTHSVRAADLAMDLEPLT
;
A
#
# COMPACT_ATOMS: atom_id res chain seq x y z
N ALA A 1 24.14 -10.35 26.17
CA ALA A 1 24.38 -10.68 24.75
C ALA A 1 23.17 -10.36 23.85
N GLY A 2 21.93 -10.30 24.36
CA GLY A 2 20.72 -10.02 23.58
C GLY A 2 20.37 -8.54 23.35
N GLU A 3 20.97 -7.63 24.11
CA GLU A 3 20.64 -6.20 24.11
C GLU A 3 20.72 -5.57 22.72
N ARG A 4 21.87 -5.69 22.05
CA ARG A 4 22.04 -5.11 20.72
C ARG A 4 21.06 -5.65 19.69
N THR A 5 20.78 -6.95 19.76
CA THR A 5 19.78 -7.58 18.88
C THR A 5 18.39 -7.01 19.12
N ALA A 6 17.98 -6.90 20.38
CA ALA A 6 16.68 -6.32 20.76
C ALA A 6 16.58 -4.85 20.30
N LEU A 7 17.62 -4.04 20.53
CA LEU A 7 17.67 -2.64 20.10
C LEU A 7 17.58 -2.52 18.58
N ASN A 8 18.23 -3.37 17.81
CA ASN A 8 18.16 -3.32 16.34
C ASN A 8 16.72 -3.52 15.83
N PHE A 9 15.96 -4.45 16.42
CA PHE A 9 14.54 -4.63 16.08
C PHE A 9 13.70 -3.45 16.53
N LEU A 10 13.86 -3.00 17.79
CA LEU A 10 13.10 -1.88 18.33
C LEU A 10 13.33 -0.60 17.53
N GLN A 11 14.57 -0.26 17.21
CA GLN A 11 14.93 0.92 16.44
C GLN A 11 14.26 0.91 15.06
N ARG A 12 14.34 -0.22 14.34
CA ARG A 12 13.71 -0.37 13.03
C ARG A 12 12.19 -0.27 13.12
N MET A 13 11.57 -1.05 14.00
CA MET A 13 10.12 -1.12 14.13
C MET A 13 9.53 0.20 14.60
N SER A 14 10.19 0.88 15.55
CA SER A 14 9.78 2.22 16.00
C SER A 14 9.87 3.25 14.87
N GLY A 15 10.91 3.16 14.02
CA GLY A 15 11.03 4.02 12.84
C GLY A 15 9.88 3.81 11.84
N ILE A 16 9.50 2.55 11.57
CA ILE A 16 8.35 2.21 10.70
C ILE A 16 7.06 2.74 11.31
N ALA A 17 6.80 2.48 12.59
CA ALA A 17 5.59 2.93 13.27
C ALA A 17 5.48 4.46 13.30
N THR A 18 6.59 5.17 13.52
CA THR A 18 6.66 6.63 13.47
C THR A 18 6.32 7.17 12.08
N ALA A 19 6.90 6.58 11.02
CA ALA A 19 6.60 6.97 9.64
C ALA A 19 5.14 6.68 9.27
N ALA A 20 4.60 5.54 9.70
CA ALA A 20 3.20 5.16 9.49
C ALA A 20 2.26 6.14 10.20
N ARG A 21 2.54 6.49 11.47
CA ARG A 21 1.76 7.49 12.23
C ARG A 21 1.76 8.83 11.53
N ALA A 22 2.91 9.33 11.11
CA ALA A 22 3.02 10.60 10.42
C ALA A 22 2.20 10.63 9.11
N ALA A 23 2.20 9.52 8.35
CA ALA A 23 1.39 9.41 7.15
C ALA A 23 -0.13 9.38 7.44
N VAL A 24 -0.54 8.69 8.50
CA VAL A 24 -1.95 8.65 8.96
C VAL A 24 -2.41 10.03 9.42
N ASP A 25 -1.60 10.73 10.18
CA ASP A 25 -1.91 12.07 10.69
C ASP A 25 -2.01 13.08 9.53
N GLU A 26 -1.19 12.94 8.49
CA GLU A 26 -1.23 13.80 7.29
C GLU A 26 -2.57 13.70 6.54
N VAL A 27 -3.22 12.52 6.53
CA VAL A 27 -4.51 12.31 5.88
C VAL A 27 -5.70 12.30 6.85
N ALA A 28 -5.48 12.66 8.11
CA ALA A 28 -6.53 12.66 9.13
C ALA A 28 -7.75 13.49 8.71
N GLY A 29 -8.95 12.96 8.97
CA GLY A 29 -10.23 13.61 8.63
C GLY A 29 -10.65 13.47 7.16
N THR A 30 -9.86 12.83 6.29
CA THR A 30 -10.22 12.63 4.86
C THR A 30 -10.98 11.33 4.59
N GLY A 31 -10.94 10.37 5.51
CA GLY A 31 -11.49 9.02 5.33
C GLY A 31 -10.60 8.09 4.50
N VAL A 32 -9.48 8.57 3.97
CA VAL A 32 -8.54 7.78 3.18
C VAL A 32 -7.71 6.87 4.08
N ARG A 33 -7.55 5.59 3.67
CA ARG A 33 -6.69 4.64 4.39
C ARG A 33 -5.26 4.69 3.88
N VAL A 34 -4.30 4.72 4.80
CA VAL A 34 -2.88 4.55 4.49
C VAL A 34 -2.54 3.06 4.55
N LEU A 35 -1.89 2.55 3.50
CA LEU A 35 -1.50 1.14 3.36
C LEU A 35 0.02 1.02 3.24
N ASP A 36 0.57 -0.08 3.75
CA ASP A 36 1.93 -0.53 3.43
C ASP A 36 2.01 -1.19 2.04
N THR A 37 3.12 -1.83 1.76
CA THR A 37 3.35 -2.62 0.55
C THR A 37 4.10 -3.92 0.88
N ARG A 38 4.42 -4.74 -0.15
CA ARG A 38 5.32 -5.89 -0.01
C ARG A 38 6.81 -5.54 -0.11
N LYS A 39 7.16 -4.26 -0.23
CA LYS A 39 8.56 -3.77 -0.26
C LYS A 39 9.14 -3.70 1.15
N THR A 40 9.24 -4.85 1.81
CA THR A 40 9.72 -5.02 3.19
C THR A 40 11.16 -5.54 3.21
N ALA A 41 11.85 -5.41 4.34
CA ALA A 41 13.15 -6.05 4.50
C ALA A 41 13.05 -7.58 4.34
N PRO A 42 14.02 -8.21 3.66
CA PRO A 42 14.05 -9.67 3.53
C PRO A 42 13.96 -10.35 4.89
N GLY A 43 13.07 -11.33 5.01
CA GLY A 43 12.84 -12.07 6.25
C GLY A 43 12.05 -11.33 7.34
N LEU A 44 11.85 -10.00 7.25
CA LEU A 44 11.23 -9.20 8.31
C LEU A 44 9.81 -8.73 7.99
N ARG A 45 9.14 -9.27 6.96
CA ARG A 45 7.82 -8.77 6.52
C ARG A 45 6.78 -8.77 7.62
N ALA A 46 6.72 -9.80 8.43
CA ALA A 46 5.76 -9.88 9.54
C ALA A 46 5.98 -8.75 10.56
N LEU A 47 7.24 -8.46 10.90
CA LEU A 47 7.60 -7.39 11.83
C LEU A 47 7.38 -6.00 11.23
N ASP A 48 7.78 -5.80 9.97
CA ASP A 48 7.56 -4.53 9.26
C ASP A 48 6.06 -4.20 9.20
N LYS A 49 5.21 -5.17 8.86
CA LYS A 49 3.76 -5.00 8.80
C LYS A 49 3.12 -4.79 10.18
N TYR A 50 3.59 -5.49 11.18
CA TYR A 50 3.18 -5.25 12.57
C TYR A 50 3.48 -3.80 12.98
N ALA A 51 4.68 -3.31 12.69
CA ALA A 51 5.06 -1.94 13.02
C ALA A 51 4.23 -0.89 12.29
N VAL A 52 3.86 -1.14 11.01
CA VAL A 52 2.94 -0.30 10.25
C VAL A 52 1.57 -0.23 10.94
N ALA A 53 1.02 -1.36 11.35
CA ALA A 53 -0.26 -1.42 12.07
C ALA A 53 -0.18 -0.73 13.45
N ALA A 54 0.91 -0.90 14.18
CA ALA A 54 1.16 -0.21 15.45
C ALA A 54 1.20 1.32 15.28
N GLY A 55 1.68 1.82 14.14
CA GLY A 55 1.62 3.23 13.75
C GLY A 55 0.22 3.73 13.36
N GLY A 56 -0.78 2.84 13.25
CA GLY A 56 -2.16 3.19 12.93
C GLY A 56 -2.51 3.13 11.43
N ALA A 57 -1.57 2.73 10.57
CA ALA A 57 -1.85 2.45 9.17
C ALA A 57 -2.37 1.02 8.99
N SER A 58 -2.84 0.68 7.80
CA SER A 58 -3.37 -0.65 7.47
C SER A 58 -2.36 -1.45 6.64
N ASN A 59 -2.44 -2.76 6.73
CA ASN A 59 -1.62 -3.65 5.92
C ASN A 59 -2.27 -3.89 4.55
N HIS A 60 -1.51 -3.76 3.47
CA HIS A 60 -1.80 -4.37 2.19
C HIS A 60 -1.53 -5.88 2.27
N ARG A 61 -1.88 -6.65 1.22
CA ARG A 61 -1.64 -8.10 1.16
C ARG A 61 -0.23 -8.48 1.66
N ILE A 62 -0.14 -9.60 2.38
CA ILE A 62 1.11 -10.12 2.94
C ILE A 62 1.92 -10.85 1.86
N GLY A 63 1.24 -11.64 1.04
CA GLY A 63 1.88 -12.49 0.05
C GLY A 63 1.16 -12.52 -1.29
N LEU A 64 1.29 -13.65 -2.00
CA LEU A 64 0.57 -13.93 -3.24
C LEU A 64 -0.64 -14.85 -2.99
N TYR A 65 -0.77 -15.35 -1.77
CA TYR A 65 -1.78 -16.31 -1.34
C TYR A 65 -3.03 -15.63 -0.74
N ASP A 66 -2.92 -14.39 -0.28
CA ASP A 66 -4.02 -13.66 0.37
C ASP A 66 -4.74 -12.65 -0.55
N ALA A 67 -4.09 -12.19 -1.63
CA ALA A 67 -4.74 -11.39 -2.66
C ALA A 67 -3.93 -11.39 -3.96
N ALA A 68 -4.62 -11.28 -5.09
CA ALA A 68 -4.01 -11.21 -6.42
C ALA A 68 -3.84 -9.75 -6.88
N MET A 69 -2.87 -9.53 -7.76
CA MET A 69 -2.68 -8.24 -8.44
C MET A 69 -2.23 -8.47 -9.88
N VAL A 70 -3.03 -7.98 -10.80
CA VAL A 70 -2.69 -7.95 -12.23
C VAL A 70 -1.76 -6.76 -12.48
N LYS A 71 -0.61 -7.03 -13.10
CA LYS A 71 0.42 -6.06 -13.46
C LYS A 71 0.76 -6.14 -14.95
N ASP A 72 1.61 -5.23 -15.42
CA ASP A 72 2.08 -5.17 -16.81
C ASP A 72 2.58 -6.51 -17.37
N THR A 73 3.34 -7.27 -16.58
CA THR A 73 3.79 -8.62 -16.97
C THR A 73 2.64 -9.59 -17.24
N HIS A 74 1.56 -9.51 -16.45
CA HIS A 74 0.37 -10.33 -16.64
C HIS A 74 -0.44 -9.85 -17.85
N VAL A 75 -0.50 -8.54 -18.08
CA VAL A 75 -1.13 -7.94 -19.26
C VAL A 75 -0.41 -8.41 -20.52
N GLY A 76 0.93 -8.35 -20.54
CA GLY A 76 1.75 -8.85 -21.65
C GLY A 76 1.50 -10.34 -21.96
N ALA A 77 1.39 -11.18 -20.94
CA ALA A 77 1.13 -12.61 -21.08
C ALA A 77 -0.32 -12.94 -21.47
N ALA A 78 -1.28 -12.08 -21.13
CA ALA A 78 -2.70 -12.30 -21.40
C ALA A 78 -3.20 -11.64 -22.69
N GLY A 79 -2.47 -10.62 -23.20
CA GLY A 79 -2.82 -9.82 -24.37
C GLY A 79 -3.53 -8.50 -24.05
N SER A 80 -4.28 -8.40 -22.95
CA SER A 80 -4.85 -7.15 -22.43
C SER A 80 -5.14 -7.22 -20.93
N LEU A 81 -5.34 -6.05 -20.29
CA LEU A 81 -5.70 -5.94 -18.88
C LEU A 81 -7.00 -6.68 -18.57
N GLY A 82 -8.03 -6.44 -19.39
CA GLY A 82 -9.34 -7.10 -19.22
C GLY A 82 -9.26 -8.62 -19.37
N GLN A 83 -8.43 -9.12 -20.30
CA GLN A 83 -8.22 -10.58 -20.42
C GLN A 83 -7.52 -11.15 -19.20
N ALA A 84 -6.48 -10.47 -18.68
CA ALA A 84 -5.78 -10.90 -17.47
C ALA A 84 -6.72 -10.96 -16.27
N ILE A 85 -7.56 -9.93 -16.07
CA ILE A 85 -8.55 -9.87 -15.00
C ILE A 85 -9.57 -11.02 -15.13
N ARG A 86 -10.16 -11.21 -16.32
CA ARG A 86 -11.13 -12.29 -16.54
C ARG A 86 -10.54 -13.68 -16.31
N ARG A 87 -9.27 -13.91 -16.68
CA ARG A 87 -8.58 -15.19 -16.40
C ARG A 87 -8.42 -15.42 -14.90
N CYS A 88 -8.07 -14.38 -14.12
CA CYS A 88 -7.99 -14.48 -12.66
C CYS A 88 -9.33 -14.83 -12.04
N LEU A 89 -10.41 -14.16 -12.45
CA LEU A 89 -11.76 -14.43 -11.96
C LEU A 89 -12.24 -15.84 -12.34
N ALA A 90 -11.97 -16.29 -13.56
CA ALA A 90 -12.29 -17.64 -14.03
C ALA A 90 -11.49 -18.71 -13.27
N ALA A 91 -10.30 -18.40 -12.77
CA ALA A 91 -9.49 -19.27 -11.91
C ALA A 91 -9.95 -19.26 -10.44
N GLY A 92 -11.05 -18.59 -10.09
CA GLY A 92 -11.61 -18.57 -8.74
C GLY A 92 -11.08 -17.47 -7.82
N ILE A 93 -10.26 -16.54 -8.33
CA ILE A 93 -9.83 -15.38 -7.54
C ILE A 93 -11.07 -14.51 -7.26
N GLN A 94 -11.29 -14.20 -6.00
CA GLN A 94 -12.43 -13.38 -5.59
C GLN A 94 -12.25 -11.94 -6.03
N LYS A 95 -13.31 -11.31 -6.52
CA LYS A 95 -13.32 -9.91 -6.98
C LYS A 95 -12.69 -8.95 -5.98
N ASP A 96 -13.06 -9.05 -4.71
CA ASP A 96 -12.64 -8.13 -3.65
C ASP A 96 -11.15 -8.25 -3.28
N THR A 97 -10.52 -9.39 -3.64
CA THR A 97 -9.09 -9.64 -3.44
C THR A 97 -8.27 -9.47 -4.73
N LEU A 98 -8.92 -9.08 -5.85
CA LEU A 98 -8.25 -8.85 -7.12
C LEU A 98 -8.04 -7.37 -7.37
N THR A 99 -6.78 -6.94 -7.38
CA THR A 99 -6.37 -5.58 -7.71
C THR A 99 -5.84 -5.52 -9.15
N ALA A 100 -6.27 -4.55 -9.94
CA ALA A 100 -5.70 -4.23 -11.24
C ALA A 100 -4.79 -3.00 -11.10
N GLU A 101 -3.51 -3.11 -11.47
CA GLU A 101 -2.62 -1.96 -11.61
C GLU A 101 -2.93 -1.26 -12.92
N VAL A 102 -3.25 0.04 -12.86
CA VAL A 102 -3.67 0.86 -14.00
C VAL A 102 -2.89 2.16 -14.05
N ARG A 103 -2.59 2.65 -15.25
CA ARG A 103 -1.76 3.85 -15.52
C ARG A 103 -2.50 4.94 -16.28
N SER A 104 -3.78 4.70 -16.58
CA SER A 104 -4.62 5.67 -17.30
C SER A 104 -6.09 5.52 -16.93
N PRO A 105 -6.92 6.56 -17.15
CA PRO A 105 -8.36 6.45 -17.00
C PRO A 105 -9.00 5.41 -17.94
N ALA A 106 -8.41 5.16 -19.12
CA ALA A 106 -8.89 4.14 -20.05
C ALA A 106 -8.67 2.72 -19.52
N GLU A 107 -7.48 2.46 -18.92
CA GLU A 107 -7.20 1.18 -18.26
C GLU A 107 -8.11 0.97 -17.03
N LEU A 108 -8.44 2.04 -16.30
CA LEU A 108 -9.41 1.96 -15.22
C LEU A 108 -10.80 1.54 -15.73
N ASP A 109 -11.27 2.13 -16.84
CA ASP A 109 -12.55 1.74 -17.43
C ASP A 109 -12.53 0.27 -17.89
N GLU A 110 -11.41 -0.20 -18.48
CA GLU A 110 -11.22 -1.61 -18.84
C GLU A 110 -11.24 -2.52 -17.61
N ALA A 111 -10.56 -2.13 -16.51
CA ALA A 111 -10.54 -2.90 -15.27
C ALA A 111 -11.94 -3.02 -14.64
N ILE A 112 -12.72 -1.94 -14.63
CA ILE A 112 -14.11 -1.92 -14.15
C ILE A 112 -14.97 -2.86 -15.01
N ALA A 113 -14.90 -2.73 -16.34
CA ALA A 113 -15.66 -3.54 -17.29
C ALA A 113 -15.30 -5.04 -17.21
N ALA A 114 -14.05 -5.35 -16.86
CA ALA A 114 -13.59 -6.73 -16.68
C ALA A 114 -13.95 -7.34 -15.31
N GLY A 115 -14.44 -6.53 -14.35
CA GLY A 115 -14.94 -7.00 -13.06
C GLY A 115 -13.90 -6.97 -11.93
N ALA A 116 -12.80 -6.23 -12.04
CA ALA A 116 -11.89 -6.03 -10.91
C ALA A 116 -12.60 -5.34 -9.74
N GLY A 117 -12.31 -5.74 -8.50
CA GLY A 117 -12.87 -5.10 -7.31
C GLY A 117 -12.04 -3.92 -6.80
N ARG A 118 -10.77 -3.86 -7.19
CA ARG A 118 -9.81 -2.83 -6.77
C ARG A 118 -8.94 -2.40 -7.94
N ALA A 119 -8.65 -1.10 -8.03
CA ALA A 119 -7.69 -0.54 -8.96
C ALA A 119 -6.58 0.20 -8.20
N LEU A 120 -5.33 -0.12 -8.52
CA LEU A 120 -4.16 0.59 -8.06
C LEU A 120 -3.77 1.59 -9.16
N LEU A 121 -3.93 2.88 -8.87
CA LEU A 121 -3.63 4.01 -9.76
C LEU A 121 -2.13 4.30 -9.64
N ASP A 122 -1.34 3.78 -10.59
CA ASP A 122 0.13 3.77 -10.49
C ASP A 122 0.75 5.02 -11.09
N ASN A 123 1.49 5.78 -10.26
CA ASN A 123 2.28 6.94 -10.66
C ASN A 123 1.50 8.04 -11.39
N MET A 124 0.23 8.26 -11.07
CA MET A 124 -0.63 9.30 -11.65
C MET A 124 -0.44 10.65 -10.94
N ASP A 125 -0.54 11.73 -11.68
CA ASP A 125 -0.64 13.10 -11.12
C ASP A 125 -2.04 13.39 -10.54
N LEU A 126 -2.19 14.51 -9.82
CA LEU A 126 -3.46 14.86 -9.18
C LEU A 126 -4.63 15.04 -10.15
N PRO A 127 -4.48 15.68 -11.33
CA PRO A 127 -5.53 15.74 -12.34
C PRO A 127 -5.99 14.36 -12.79
N MET A 128 -5.07 13.45 -13.07
CA MET A 128 -5.37 12.09 -13.53
C MET A 128 -6.03 11.26 -12.41
N LEU A 129 -5.55 11.38 -11.16
CA LEU A 129 -6.21 10.77 -10.00
C LEU A 129 -7.66 11.25 -9.86
N SER A 130 -7.90 12.56 -9.95
CA SER A 130 -9.25 13.15 -9.87
C SER A 130 -10.17 12.65 -10.98
N GLU A 131 -9.66 12.49 -12.20
CA GLU A 131 -10.42 11.91 -13.31
C GLU A 131 -10.74 10.43 -13.07
N CYS A 132 -9.78 9.64 -12.57
CA CYS A 132 -10.02 8.24 -12.19
C CYS A 132 -11.06 8.13 -11.07
N VAL A 133 -11.01 9.01 -10.08
CA VAL A 133 -12.02 9.05 -9.01
C VAL A 133 -13.39 9.35 -9.59
N ARG A 134 -13.53 10.36 -10.45
CA ARG A 134 -14.81 10.70 -11.10
C ARG A 134 -15.42 9.52 -11.85
N ARG A 135 -14.60 8.68 -12.51
CA ARG A 135 -15.06 7.50 -13.27
C ARG A 135 -15.37 6.30 -12.40
N GLY A 136 -14.52 6.05 -11.38
CA GLY A 136 -14.49 4.79 -10.62
C GLY A 136 -15.18 4.82 -9.27
N LYS A 137 -15.46 6.00 -8.68
CA LYS A 137 -16.05 6.11 -7.35
C LYS A 137 -17.38 5.37 -7.24
N GLY A 138 -17.49 4.51 -6.24
CA GLY A 138 -18.66 3.64 -6.03
C GLY A 138 -18.75 2.42 -6.92
N LYS A 139 -17.85 2.26 -7.91
CA LYS A 139 -17.81 1.07 -8.80
C LYS A 139 -16.67 0.13 -8.45
N ILE A 140 -15.55 0.65 -8.01
CA ILE A 140 -14.31 -0.05 -7.72
C ILE A 140 -13.57 0.66 -6.60
N VAL A 141 -12.83 -0.06 -5.74
CA VAL A 141 -11.96 0.56 -4.73
C VAL A 141 -10.75 1.17 -5.41
N LEU A 142 -10.48 2.45 -5.16
CA LEU A 142 -9.42 3.23 -5.79
C LEU A 142 -8.24 3.44 -4.83
N GLU A 143 -7.08 2.93 -5.18
CA GLU A 143 -5.85 3.04 -4.39
C GLU A 143 -4.81 3.83 -5.17
N ALA A 144 -4.37 4.99 -4.66
CA ALA A 144 -3.25 5.73 -5.24
C ALA A 144 -1.92 5.12 -4.79
N SER A 145 -1.01 4.94 -5.74
CA SER A 145 0.32 4.38 -5.49
C SER A 145 1.38 5.05 -6.37
N GLY A 146 2.66 4.81 -6.06
CA GLY A 146 3.78 5.31 -6.84
C GLY A 146 4.78 6.10 -5.99
N ARG A 147 5.38 7.16 -6.57
CA ARG A 147 6.38 8.00 -5.91
C ARG A 147 5.76 9.04 -4.97
N LEU A 148 4.85 8.59 -4.12
CA LEU A 148 4.20 9.46 -3.13
C LEU A 148 5.16 9.71 -1.97
N ALA A 149 5.29 10.98 -1.57
CA ALA A 149 6.16 11.42 -0.49
C ALA A 149 5.35 12.05 0.64
N SER A 150 5.89 12.01 1.85
CA SER A 150 5.38 12.80 2.98
C SER A 150 5.30 14.29 2.62
N GLY A 151 4.30 14.99 3.14
CA GLY A 151 3.98 16.38 2.83
C GLY A 151 3.10 16.57 1.58
N LYS A 152 2.77 15.48 0.83
CA LYS A 152 1.91 15.53 -0.36
C LYS A 152 0.67 14.62 -0.25
N LEU A 153 0.55 13.84 0.81
CA LEU A 153 -0.51 12.83 0.94
C LEU A 153 -1.89 13.48 1.08
N ARG A 154 -1.98 14.63 1.74
CA ARG A 154 -3.26 15.36 1.88
C ARG A 154 -3.82 15.81 0.53
N ALA A 155 -2.96 16.25 -0.40
CA ALA A 155 -3.39 16.61 -1.75
C ALA A 155 -3.90 15.39 -2.54
N VAL A 156 -3.22 14.24 -2.39
CA VAL A 156 -3.68 12.97 -2.97
C VAL A 156 -5.02 12.54 -2.37
N ALA A 157 -5.15 12.60 -1.04
CA ALA A 157 -6.39 12.27 -0.35
C ALA A 157 -7.56 13.18 -0.78
N ALA A 158 -7.29 14.46 -1.04
CA ALA A 158 -8.29 15.43 -1.50
C ALA A 158 -8.87 15.09 -2.89
N THR A 159 -8.22 14.25 -3.70
CA THR A 159 -8.78 13.73 -4.96
C THR A 159 -9.96 12.79 -4.75
N GLY A 160 -10.12 12.23 -3.55
CA GLY A 160 -11.21 11.32 -3.19
C GLY A 160 -10.93 9.84 -3.41
N VAL A 161 -9.65 9.43 -3.56
CA VAL A 161 -9.25 8.00 -3.55
C VAL A 161 -9.62 7.33 -2.22
N ASP A 162 -9.79 6.03 -2.22
CA ASP A 162 -10.19 5.28 -1.02
C ASP A 162 -8.98 4.85 -0.15
N ALA A 163 -7.81 4.75 -0.77
CA ALA A 163 -6.58 4.36 -0.09
C ALA A 163 -5.33 4.95 -0.77
N ILE A 164 -4.24 5.02 -0.02
CA ILE A 164 -2.91 5.42 -0.48
C ILE A 164 -1.92 4.38 -0.01
N SER A 165 -1.19 3.72 -0.91
CA SER A 165 -0.14 2.77 -0.55
C SER A 165 1.25 3.38 -0.65
N LEU A 166 2.05 3.19 0.40
CA LEU A 166 3.32 3.87 0.63
C LEU A 166 4.45 2.88 0.84
N GLY A 167 5.29 2.72 -0.18
CA GLY A 167 6.45 1.82 -0.09
C GLY A 167 7.52 2.31 0.89
N TYR A 168 7.69 3.63 1.03
CA TYR A 168 8.74 4.19 1.88
C TYR A 168 8.58 3.85 3.37
N LEU A 169 7.37 3.51 3.83
CA LEU A 169 7.12 3.08 5.20
C LEU A 169 8.01 1.90 5.62
N THR A 170 8.36 1.03 4.68
CA THR A 170 9.08 -0.20 4.96
C THR A 170 10.42 -0.32 4.24
N HIS A 171 10.57 0.21 3.01
CA HIS A 171 11.82 0.10 2.26
C HIS A 171 12.82 1.24 2.53
N SER A 172 12.39 2.38 3.10
CA SER A 172 13.25 3.56 3.37
C SER A 172 13.14 3.99 4.84
N VAL A 173 13.21 3.03 5.74
CA VAL A 173 13.05 3.24 7.17
C VAL A 173 14.21 4.05 7.74
N ARG A 174 13.89 5.14 8.45
CA ARG A 174 14.81 5.80 9.36
C ARG A 174 14.59 5.19 10.75
N ALA A 175 15.57 4.43 11.22
CA ALA A 175 15.54 3.82 12.55
C ALA A 175 15.43 4.90 13.64
N ALA A 176 14.68 4.62 14.70
CA ALA A 176 14.67 5.46 15.89
C ALA A 176 16.02 5.31 16.63
N ASP A 177 16.54 6.41 17.17
CA ASP A 177 17.76 6.37 17.99
C ASP A 177 17.35 5.99 19.41
N LEU A 178 17.63 4.74 19.79
CA LEU A 178 17.30 4.16 21.10
C LEU A 178 18.56 3.60 21.77
N ALA A 179 18.70 3.85 23.06
CA ALA A 179 19.69 3.23 23.93
C ALA A 179 18.99 2.41 25.01
N MET A 180 19.74 1.54 25.67
CA MET A 180 19.26 0.75 26.83
C MET A 180 20.30 0.86 27.93
N ASP A 181 19.86 1.31 29.09
CA ASP A 181 20.64 1.32 30.32
C ASP A 181 20.09 0.25 31.27
N LEU A 182 20.99 -0.54 31.85
CA LEU A 182 20.62 -1.59 32.80
C LEU A 182 21.01 -1.16 34.20
N GLU A 183 20.04 -1.07 35.11
CA GLU A 183 20.29 -0.82 36.52
C GLU A 183 20.23 -2.15 37.28
N PRO A 184 21.13 -2.37 38.27
CA PRO A 184 21.05 -3.52 39.15
C PRO A 184 19.72 -3.52 39.89
N LEU A 185 19.08 -4.69 40.03
CA LEU A 185 17.96 -4.84 40.94
C LEU A 185 18.50 -4.74 42.38
N THR A 186 18.07 -3.74 43.12
CA THR A 186 18.36 -3.59 44.56
C THR A 186 17.52 -4.50 45.42
#